data_f880090ae8e4bfb52beaf7a218d40974
#
_entry.id   f880090ae8e4bfb52beaf7a218d40974
#
_cell.length_a   1.000
_cell.length_b   1.000
_cell.length_c   1.000
_cell.angle_alpha   90.00
_cell.angle_beta   90.00
_cell.angle_gamma   90.00
#
_symmetry.space_group_name_H-M   'P 1'
#
loop_
_entity.id
_entity.type
_entity.pdbx_description
1 polymer ?
#
loop_
_entity_poly.entity_id
_entity_poly.type
_entity_poly.pdbx_seq_one_letter_code
_entity_poly.pdbx_strand_id
1 'polypeptide(L)' 'MYEEKIKLKEAQISKRKERIKKEEEAIKKLEKEIEDLKTLEIKGLINEVNMPYEELVKFIKDLKN' A
#
# COMPACT_ATOMS: atom_id res chain seq x y z
N MET A 1 34.62 -10.43 -28.75
CA MET A 1 34.16 -9.38 -29.67
C MET A 1 32.96 -8.63 -29.17
N TYR A 2 31.92 -9.32 -28.69
CA TYR A 2 30.71 -8.67 -28.17
C TYR A 2 30.58 -8.75 -26.66
N GLU A 3 31.55 -9.35 -25.97
CA GLU A 3 31.50 -9.60 -24.53
C GLU A 3 31.33 -8.34 -23.68
N GLU A 4 32.04 -7.28 -24.01
CA GLU A 4 31.93 -6.02 -23.27
C GLU A 4 30.56 -5.36 -23.45
N LYS A 5 30.02 -5.42 -24.66
CA LYS A 5 28.69 -4.89 -24.96
C LYS A 5 27.60 -5.67 -24.21
N ILE A 6 27.77 -6.99 -24.14
CA ILE A 6 26.86 -7.86 -23.39
C ILE A 6 26.89 -7.52 -21.90
N LYS A 7 28.10 -7.36 -21.33
CA LYS A 7 28.26 -7.00 -19.92
C LYS A 7 27.64 -5.65 -19.60
N LEU A 8 27.80 -4.66 -20.48
CA LEU A 8 27.16 -3.35 -20.30
C LEU A 8 25.65 -3.45 -20.29
N LYS A 9 25.08 -4.24 -21.18
CA LYS A 9 23.64 -4.44 -21.24
C LYS A 9 23.13 -5.21 -20.03
N GLU A 10 23.87 -6.20 -19.57
CA GLU A 10 23.54 -6.94 -18.35
C GLU A 10 23.56 -6.01 -17.13
N ALA A 11 24.55 -5.11 -17.05
CA ALA A 11 24.61 -4.11 -15.99
C ALA A 11 23.43 -3.16 -16.03
N GLN A 12 22.99 -2.74 -17.22
CA GLN A 12 21.82 -1.88 -17.40
C GLN A 12 20.54 -2.60 -16.94
N ILE A 13 20.41 -3.87 -17.27
CA ILE A 13 19.27 -4.70 -16.84
C ILE A 13 19.25 -4.79 -15.32
N SER A 14 20.40 -5.07 -14.71
CA SER A 14 20.53 -5.16 -13.26
C SER A 14 20.10 -3.87 -12.56
N LYS A 15 20.52 -2.71 -13.07
CA LYS A 15 20.12 -1.40 -12.54
C LYS A 15 18.63 -1.17 -12.67
N ARG A 16 18.04 -1.58 -13.78
CA ARG A 16 16.59 -1.44 -14.00
C ARG A 16 15.79 -2.33 -13.06
N LYS A 17 16.25 -3.56 -12.83
CA LYS A 17 15.61 -4.47 -11.87
C LYS A 17 15.65 -3.91 -10.45
N GLU A 18 16.77 -3.30 -10.09
CA GLU A 18 16.91 -2.66 -8.79
C GLU A 18 15.96 -1.46 -8.64
N ARG A 19 15.82 -0.66 -9.70
CA ARG A 19 14.86 0.45 -9.73
C ARG A 19 13.42 -0.05 -9.62
N ILE A 20 13.09 -1.11 -10.33
CA ILE A 20 11.75 -1.72 -10.26
C ILE A 20 11.46 -2.16 -8.83
N LYS A 21 12.41 -2.81 -8.18
CA LYS A 21 12.26 -3.25 -6.80
C LYS A 21 12.01 -2.08 -5.85
N LYS A 22 12.75 -0.99 -6.00
CA LYS A 22 12.55 0.23 -5.19
C LYS A 22 11.19 0.85 -5.44
N GLU A 23 10.74 0.87 -6.70
CA GLU A 23 9.42 1.39 -7.05
C GLU A 23 8.31 0.52 -6.44
N GLU A 24 8.47 -0.79 -6.46
CA GLU A 24 7.51 -1.71 -5.83
C GLU A 24 7.41 -1.48 -4.32
N GLU A 25 8.55 -1.25 -3.65
CA GLU A 25 8.59 -0.93 -2.23
C GLU A 25 7.90 0.41 -1.94
N ALA A 26 8.13 1.39 -2.79
CA ALA A 26 7.49 2.71 -2.66
C ALA A 26 5.97 2.60 -2.83
N ILE A 27 5.51 1.79 -3.77
CA ILE A 27 4.07 1.54 -3.99
C ILE A 27 3.45 0.91 -2.75
N LYS A 28 4.09 -0.11 -2.18
CA LYS A 28 3.61 -0.77 -0.96
C LYS A 28 3.49 0.21 0.21
N LYS A 29 4.46 1.09 0.33
CA LYS A 29 4.45 2.12 1.37
C LYS A 29 3.25 3.06 1.20
N LEU A 30 3.00 3.51 -0.03
CA LEU A 30 1.86 4.37 -0.33
C LEU A 30 0.53 3.67 -0.09
N GLU A 31 0.44 2.39 -0.46
CA GLU A 31 -0.75 1.59 -0.21
C GLU A 31 -1.05 1.49 1.29
N LYS A 32 -0.01 1.29 2.09
CA LYS A 32 -0.15 1.26 3.55
C LYS A 32 -0.59 2.61 4.10
N GLU A 33 -0.02 3.69 3.60
CA GLU A 33 -0.42 5.05 4.00
C GLU A 33 -1.89 5.31 3.69
N ILE A 34 -2.37 4.83 2.54
CA ILE A 34 -3.78 4.94 2.16
C ILE A 34 -4.65 4.17 3.14
N GLU A 35 -4.27 2.95 3.50
CA GLU A 35 -5.03 2.14 4.47
C GLU A 35 -5.08 2.82 5.84
N ASP A 36 -3.96 3.39 6.28
CA ASP A 36 -3.91 4.12 7.55
C ASP A 36 -4.82 5.34 7.52
N LEU A 37 -4.84 6.09 6.43
CA LEU A 37 -5.71 7.25 6.26
C LEU A 37 -7.19 6.84 6.24
N LYS A 38 -7.53 5.76 5.56
CA LYS A 38 -8.90 5.22 5.56
C LYS A 38 -9.35 4.84 6.97
N THR A 39 -8.46 4.23 7.74
CA THR A 39 -8.74 3.87 9.12
C THR A 39 -9.02 5.10 9.98
N LEU A 40 -8.22 6.15 9.83
CA LEU A 40 -8.42 7.41 10.54
C LEU A 40 -9.73 8.09 10.13
N GLU A 41 -10.07 8.05 8.86
CA GLU A 41 -11.33 8.59 8.36
C GLU A 41 -12.53 7.87 8.95
N ILE A 42 -12.48 6.53 8.99
CA ILE A 42 -13.54 5.73 9.61
C ILE A 42 -13.69 6.04 11.10
N LYS A 43 -12.57 6.16 11.82
CA LYS A 43 -12.58 6.54 13.24
C LYS A 43 -13.23 7.91 13.45
N GLY A 44 -12.93 8.86 12.58
CA GLY A 44 -13.55 10.19 12.62
C GLY A 44 -15.06 10.12 12.43
N LEU A 45 -15.51 9.35 11.44
CA LEU A 45 -16.94 9.15 11.17
C LEU A 45 -17.66 8.48 12.35
N ILE A 46 -17.03 7.47 12.94
CA ILE A 46 -17.56 6.77 14.11
C ILE A 46 -17.75 7.74 15.28
N ASN A 47 -16.78 8.62 15.51
CA ASN A 47 -16.88 9.62 16.58
C ASN A 47 -18.01 10.62 16.34
N GLU A 48 -18.27 10.98 15.07
CA GLU A 48 -19.35 11.89 14.72
C GLU A 48 -20.74 11.26 14.90
N VAL A 49 -20.85 9.97 14.65
CA VAL A 49 -22.15 9.25 14.73
C VAL A 49 -22.64 9.12 16.17
N ASN A 50 -21.74 9.15 17.15
CA ASN A 50 -22.10 9.09 18.57
C ASN A 50 -22.98 7.88 18.92
N MET A 51 -22.68 6.73 18.34
CA MET A 51 -23.38 5.48 18.60
C MET A 51 -22.84 4.78 19.84
N PRO A 52 -23.72 4.12 20.62
CA PRO A 52 -23.26 3.19 21.65
C PRO A 52 -22.38 2.10 21.05
N TYR A 53 -21.39 1.67 21.81
CA TYR A 53 -20.41 0.67 21.35
C TYR A 53 -21.05 -0.59 20.78
N GLU A 54 -22.07 -1.12 21.45
CA GLU A 54 -22.75 -2.34 21.02
C GLU A 54 -23.43 -2.19 19.66
N GLU A 55 -24.07 -1.07 19.42
CA GLU A 55 -24.70 -0.77 18.13
C GLU A 55 -23.66 -0.59 17.03
N LEU A 56 -22.54 0.02 17.38
CA LEU A 56 -21.44 0.23 16.46
C LEU A 56 -20.83 -1.10 15.99
N VAL A 57 -20.61 -2.03 16.92
CA VAL A 57 -20.10 -3.36 16.61
C VAL A 57 -21.05 -4.09 15.67
N LYS A 58 -22.34 -4.02 15.95
CA LYS A 58 -23.37 -4.63 15.12
C LYS A 58 -23.40 -4.05 13.71
N PHE A 59 -23.32 -2.73 13.61
CA PHE A 59 -23.30 -2.01 12.34
C PHE A 59 -22.10 -2.44 11.49
N ILE A 60 -20.92 -2.53 12.08
CA ILE A 60 -19.70 -2.93 11.40
C ILE A 60 -19.77 -4.37 10.91
N LYS A 61 -20.34 -5.28 11.74
CA LYS A 61 -20.52 -6.68 11.36
C LYS A 61 -21.49 -6.82 10.19
N ASP A 62 -22.55 -6.05 10.17
CA ASP A 62 -23.51 -6.05 9.09
C ASP A 62 -22.91 -5.58 7.77
N LEU A 63 -21.96 -4.65 7.81
CA LEU A 63 -21.24 -4.18 6.63
C LEU A 63 -20.36 -5.26 6.02
N LYS A 64 -19.85 -6.18 6.81
CA LYS A 64 -18.98 -7.27 6.34
C LYS A 64 -19.74 -8.40 5.67
N ASN A 65 -20.99 -8.50 5.92
CA ASN A 65 -21.88 -9.49 5.32
C ASN A 65 -22.57 -8.89 4.09
#